data_895f6deab1a34382ea5b4b93583f3c96
#
_entry.id   895f6deab1a34382ea5b4b93583f3c96
#
_cell.length_a   1.000
_cell.length_b   1.000
_cell.length_c   1.000
_cell.angle_alpha   90.00
_cell.angle_beta   90.00
_cell.angle_gamma   90.00
#
_symmetry.space_group_name_H-M   'P 1'
#
loop_
_entity.id
_entity.type
_entity.pdbx_description
1 polymer ?
#
loop_
_entity_poly.entity_id
_entity_poly.type
_entity_poly.pdbx_seq_one_letter_code
_entity_poly.pdbx_strand_id
1 'polypeptide(L)'
;RSASDGAGAGPYFVDFAERARPLTGKPLMATGGFKTVQQASDALARGVDMIGLARALVLDPTLPNAWQSSGAGDPDFPKFMDPPEGGITAWYTMQLTELGEDRGPADATGLQAAIKQYEDRDCNRITLWNARFRA
;
A
#
# COMPACT_ATOMS: atom_id res chain seq x y z
N ARG A 1 -4.88 -5.40 14.71
CA ARG A 1 -5.31 -5.02 13.34
C ARG A 1 -4.63 -3.70 12.99
N SER A 2 -4.01 -3.62 11.81
CA SER A 2 -3.47 -2.36 11.30
C SER A 2 -4.63 -1.37 11.05
N ALA A 3 -4.40 -0.08 11.28
CA ALA A 3 -5.38 0.96 10.93
C ALA A 3 -5.78 0.91 9.45
N SER A 4 -4.91 0.34 8.61
CA SER A 4 -5.14 0.12 7.18
C SER A 4 -6.10 -1.04 6.87
N ASP A 5 -6.39 -1.91 7.84
CA ASP A 5 -7.25 -3.08 7.65
C ASP A 5 -8.72 -2.77 8.00
N GLY A 6 -8.99 -1.57 8.53
CA GLY A 6 -10.34 -1.06 8.77
C GLY A 6 -11.08 -0.81 7.46
N ALA A 7 -12.16 -1.56 7.23
CA ALA A 7 -13.02 -1.36 6.08
C ALA A 7 -13.60 0.07 6.08
N GLY A 8 -13.41 0.80 5.01
CA GLY A 8 -14.18 2.00 4.70
C GLY A 8 -13.63 3.34 5.18
N ALA A 9 -12.62 3.38 6.02
CA ALA A 9 -11.99 4.65 6.35
C ALA A 9 -11.16 5.14 5.14
N GLY A 10 -11.46 6.34 4.67
CA GLY A 10 -10.65 7.06 3.71
C GLY A 10 -9.27 7.42 4.27
N PRO A 11 -8.60 8.43 3.75
CA PRO A 11 -7.30 8.87 4.22
C PRO A 11 -7.32 9.28 5.70
N TYR A 12 -6.69 8.51 6.58
CA TYR A 12 -6.83 8.67 8.05
C TYR A 12 -6.15 9.91 8.61
N PHE A 13 -5.13 10.42 7.92
CA PHE A 13 -4.28 11.49 8.44
C PHE A 13 -4.57 12.87 7.83
N VAL A 14 -5.55 13.00 6.94
CA VAL A 14 -5.88 14.27 6.29
C VAL A 14 -6.40 15.27 7.32
N ASP A 15 -7.27 14.86 8.23
CA ASP A 15 -7.79 15.76 9.28
C ASP A 15 -6.69 16.22 10.26
N PHE A 16 -5.70 15.35 10.51
CA PHE A 16 -4.52 15.74 11.29
C PHE A 16 -3.66 16.75 10.53
N ALA A 17 -3.39 16.48 9.25
CA ALA A 17 -2.60 17.37 8.40
C ALA A 17 -3.24 18.76 8.25
N GLU A 18 -4.56 18.82 8.10
CA GLU A 18 -5.32 20.07 8.05
C GLU A 18 -5.15 20.90 9.34
N ARG A 19 -5.23 20.24 10.51
CA ARG A 19 -4.98 20.91 11.80
C ARG A 19 -3.52 21.32 12.00
N ALA A 20 -2.58 20.57 11.44
CA ALA A 20 -1.16 20.88 11.50
C ALA A 20 -0.75 22.01 10.54
N ARG A 21 -1.48 22.20 9.43
CA ARG A 21 -1.14 23.19 8.40
C ARG A 21 -0.90 24.61 8.93
N PRO A 22 -1.73 25.19 9.81
CA PRO A 22 -1.51 26.54 10.34
C PRO A 22 -0.31 26.63 11.30
N LEU A 23 0.21 25.50 11.78
CA LEU A 23 1.31 25.44 12.74
C LEU A 23 2.69 25.33 12.08
N THR A 24 2.76 25.14 10.76
CA THR A 24 4.03 24.98 10.06
C THR A 24 3.96 25.52 8.62
N GLY A 25 5.04 26.17 8.20
CA GLY A 25 5.28 26.54 6.79
C GLY A 25 6.00 25.46 6.00
N LYS A 26 6.30 24.29 6.60
CA LYS A 26 6.99 23.20 5.90
C LYS A 26 6.01 22.38 5.08
N PRO A 27 6.47 21.76 3.96
CA PRO A 27 5.63 20.84 3.20
C PRO A 27 5.13 19.69 4.07
N LEU A 28 3.84 19.35 3.93
CA LEU A 28 3.17 18.25 4.61
C LEU A 28 2.85 17.13 3.63
N MET A 29 3.27 15.92 3.96
CA MET A 29 2.89 14.72 3.23
C MET A 29 1.91 13.91 4.06
N ALA A 30 0.79 13.53 3.46
CA ALA A 30 -0.15 12.57 4.04
C ALA A 30 -0.06 11.23 3.30
N THR A 31 -0.04 10.14 4.05
CA THR A 31 -0.05 8.78 3.52
C THR A 31 -1.06 7.92 4.29
N GLY A 32 -1.52 6.84 3.66
CA GLY A 32 -2.45 5.90 4.27
C GLY A 32 -3.92 6.15 3.91
N GLY A 33 -4.57 5.12 3.35
CA GLY A 33 -5.99 5.12 3.03
C GLY A 33 -6.38 5.76 1.71
N PHE A 34 -5.47 6.30 0.93
CA PHE A 34 -5.77 6.83 -0.40
C PHE A 34 -6.03 5.70 -1.40
N LYS A 35 -7.21 5.70 -1.99
CA LYS A 35 -7.67 4.68 -2.95
C LYS A 35 -8.15 5.28 -4.26
N THR A 36 -8.50 6.57 -4.27
CA THR A 36 -9.07 7.26 -5.44
C THR A 36 -8.37 8.58 -5.70
N VAL A 37 -8.37 9.01 -6.97
CA VAL A 37 -7.86 10.34 -7.36
C VAL A 37 -8.62 11.46 -6.64
N GLN A 38 -9.92 11.27 -6.40
CA GLN A 38 -10.73 12.27 -5.69
C GLN A 38 -10.25 12.46 -4.26
N GLN A 39 -9.96 11.37 -3.52
CA GLN A 39 -9.41 11.45 -2.16
C GLN A 39 -8.05 12.17 -2.13
N ALA A 40 -7.20 11.93 -3.12
CA ALA A 40 -5.93 12.62 -3.25
C ALA A 40 -6.13 14.13 -3.52
N SER A 41 -7.00 14.50 -4.44
CA SER A 41 -7.33 15.87 -4.78
C SER A 41 -7.94 16.63 -3.59
N ASP A 42 -8.87 16.00 -2.87
CA ASP A 42 -9.49 16.59 -1.68
C ASP A 42 -8.45 16.86 -0.58
N ALA A 43 -7.50 15.95 -0.37
CA ALA A 43 -6.43 16.14 0.60
C ALA A 43 -5.50 17.31 0.23
N LEU A 44 -5.13 17.43 -1.05
CA LEU A 44 -4.34 18.56 -1.55
C LEU A 44 -5.10 19.89 -1.35
N ALA A 45 -6.40 19.93 -1.63
CA ALA A 45 -7.23 21.09 -1.40
C ALA A 45 -7.34 21.49 0.08
N ARG A 46 -7.13 20.57 1.00
CA ARG A 46 -7.14 20.76 2.46
C ARG A 46 -5.75 21.10 3.05
N GLY A 47 -4.77 21.42 2.22
CA GLY A 47 -3.45 21.91 2.64
C GLY A 47 -2.38 20.85 2.83
N VAL A 48 -2.59 19.65 2.32
CA VAL A 48 -1.53 18.65 2.14
C VAL A 48 -0.77 19.00 0.86
N ASP A 49 0.55 18.97 0.88
CA ASP A 49 1.40 19.30 -0.27
C ASP A 49 1.77 18.06 -1.10
N MET A 50 1.75 16.87 -0.49
CA MET A 50 2.15 15.63 -1.15
C MET A 50 1.34 14.43 -0.64
N ILE A 51 0.98 13.55 -1.56
CA ILE A 51 0.26 12.31 -1.25
C ILE A 51 1.22 11.12 -1.32
N GLY A 52 1.28 10.35 -0.25
CA GLY A 52 2.03 9.09 -0.20
C GLY A 52 1.14 7.90 -0.52
N LEU A 53 1.50 7.16 -1.55
CA LEU A 53 0.80 5.94 -1.98
C LEU A 53 1.67 4.71 -1.70
N ALA A 54 1.07 3.62 -1.22
CA ALA A 54 1.74 2.33 -1.03
C ALA A 54 0.97 1.22 -1.77
N ARG A 55 -0.08 0.68 -1.19
CA ARG A 55 -0.85 -0.44 -1.77
C ARG A 55 -1.43 -0.12 -3.15
N ALA A 56 -1.81 1.12 -3.40
CA ALA A 56 -2.29 1.56 -4.70
C ALA A 56 -1.22 1.35 -5.79
N LEU A 57 0.04 1.65 -5.50
CA LEU A 57 1.16 1.44 -6.45
C LEU A 57 1.54 -0.02 -6.64
N VAL A 58 1.20 -0.89 -5.69
CA VAL A 58 1.35 -2.34 -5.88
C VAL A 58 0.30 -2.87 -6.87
N LEU A 59 -0.90 -2.29 -6.88
CA LEU A 59 -1.97 -2.65 -7.81
C LEU A 59 -1.76 -2.05 -9.20
N ASP A 60 -1.27 -0.82 -9.25
CA ASP A 60 -0.93 -0.11 -10.48
C ASP A 60 0.31 0.78 -10.27
N PRO A 61 1.51 0.32 -10.69
CA PRO A 61 2.74 1.10 -10.60
C PRO A 61 2.70 2.40 -11.43
N THR A 62 1.84 2.49 -12.43
CA THR A 62 1.72 3.65 -13.31
C THR A 62 0.70 4.67 -12.82
N LEU A 63 0.04 4.40 -11.72
CA LEU A 63 -1.08 5.16 -11.16
C LEU A 63 -0.83 6.68 -11.08
N PRO A 64 0.34 7.19 -10.66
CA PRO A 64 0.56 8.64 -10.62
C PRO A 64 0.44 9.31 -12.00
N ASN A 65 0.92 8.65 -13.04
CA ASN A 65 0.80 9.15 -14.42
C ASN A 65 -0.66 9.02 -14.90
N ALA A 66 -1.31 7.92 -14.56
CA ALA A 66 -2.70 7.66 -14.88
C ALA A 66 -3.62 8.73 -14.26
N TRP A 67 -3.43 9.07 -13.00
CA TRP A 67 -4.22 10.11 -12.31
C TRP A 67 -3.97 11.54 -12.81
N GLN A 68 -2.80 11.81 -13.41
CA GLN A 68 -2.53 13.08 -14.07
C GLN A 68 -3.17 13.18 -15.44
N SER A 69 -3.50 12.05 -16.04
CA SER A 69 -4.12 11.99 -17.37
C SER A 69 -5.64 11.95 -17.23
N SER A 70 -6.34 12.72 -18.04
CA SER A 70 -7.81 12.74 -18.03
C SER A 70 -8.37 11.37 -18.41
N GLY A 71 -9.21 10.79 -17.54
CA GLY A 71 -9.96 9.57 -17.83
C GLY A 71 -9.34 8.27 -17.28
N ALA A 72 -8.28 8.32 -16.50
CA ALA A 72 -7.77 7.15 -15.81
C ALA A 72 -8.68 6.77 -14.63
N GLY A 73 -8.92 5.47 -14.48
CA GLY A 73 -9.68 4.91 -13.36
C GLY A 73 -8.84 4.78 -12.09
N ASP A 74 -9.53 4.55 -10.99
CA ASP A 74 -8.92 4.19 -9.72
C ASP A 74 -8.59 2.68 -9.69
N PRO A 75 -7.56 2.25 -8.96
CA PRO A 75 -7.23 0.84 -8.87
C PRO A 75 -8.31 0.04 -8.14
N ASP A 76 -8.59 -1.16 -8.62
CA ASP A 76 -9.52 -2.08 -7.94
C ASP A 76 -8.83 -2.77 -6.76
N PHE A 77 -9.20 -2.35 -5.55
CA PHE A 77 -8.64 -2.91 -4.33
C PHE A 77 -9.30 -4.25 -4.00
N PRO A 78 -8.52 -5.33 -3.82
CA PRO A 78 -9.07 -6.62 -3.46
C PRO A 78 -9.78 -6.56 -2.11
N LYS A 79 -10.91 -7.26 -2.02
CA LYS A 79 -11.71 -7.41 -0.80
C LYS A 79 -11.43 -8.80 -0.21
N PHE A 80 -10.90 -8.82 0.99
CA PHE A 80 -10.64 -10.06 1.71
C PHE A 80 -11.73 -10.28 2.77
N MET A 81 -12.36 -11.47 2.72
CA MET A 81 -13.33 -11.89 3.73
C MET A 81 -12.56 -12.53 4.89
N ASP A 82 -12.71 -11.95 6.09
CA ASP A 82 -12.11 -12.41 7.35
C ASP A 82 -10.62 -12.85 7.23
N PRO A 83 -9.73 -11.94 6.81
CA PRO A 83 -8.33 -12.28 6.61
C PRO A 83 -7.65 -12.56 7.95
N PRO A 84 -6.78 -13.58 8.06
CA PRO A 84 -5.99 -13.80 9.25
C PRO A 84 -5.04 -12.61 9.50
N GLU A 85 -4.58 -12.49 10.74
CA GLU A 85 -3.64 -11.42 11.10
C GLU A 85 -2.39 -11.49 10.20
N GLY A 86 -1.97 -10.34 9.67
CA GLY A 86 -0.85 -10.25 8.73
C GLY A 86 -1.14 -10.70 7.29
N GLY A 87 -2.27 -11.38 7.03
CA GLY A 87 -2.58 -11.96 5.73
C GLY A 87 -2.64 -10.94 4.59
N ILE A 88 -3.28 -9.79 4.82
CA ILE A 88 -3.33 -8.71 3.83
C ILE A 88 -1.92 -8.19 3.53
N THR A 89 -1.08 -8.04 4.56
CA THR A 89 0.31 -7.60 4.39
C THR A 89 1.12 -8.62 3.60
N ALA A 90 0.97 -9.91 3.90
CA ALA A 90 1.61 -10.99 3.15
C ALA A 90 1.22 -10.94 1.66
N TRP A 91 -0.07 -10.80 1.37
CA TRP A 91 -0.56 -10.72 0.00
C TRP A 91 0.08 -9.55 -0.78
N TYR A 92 0.01 -8.32 -0.25
CA TYR A 92 0.63 -7.16 -0.92
C TYR A 92 2.15 -7.29 -1.03
N THR A 93 2.81 -7.91 -0.07
CA THR A 93 4.26 -8.14 -0.11
C THR A 93 4.63 -9.12 -1.23
N MET A 94 3.84 -10.16 -1.43
CA MET A 94 4.07 -11.10 -2.54
C MET A 94 3.80 -10.45 -3.89
N GLN A 95 2.75 -9.64 -4.03
CA GLN A 95 2.53 -8.84 -5.25
C GLN A 95 3.71 -7.92 -5.56
N LEU A 96 4.25 -7.24 -4.54
CA LEU A 96 5.43 -6.38 -4.71
C LEU A 96 6.66 -7.18 -5.14
N THR A 97 6.81 -8.43 -4.67
CA THR A 97 7.89 -9.32 -5.09
C THR A 97 7.77 -9.66 -6.58
N GLU A 98 6.57 -9.99 -7.05
CA GLU A 98 6.32 -10.28 -8.48
C GLU A 98 6.65 -9.06 -9.36
N LEU A 99 6.22 -7.87 -8.94
CA LEU A 99 6.55 -6.63 -9.63
C LEU A 99 8.06 -6.38 -9.70
N GLY A 100 8.77 -6.65 -8.61
CA GLY A 100 10.24 -6.47 -8.53
C GLY A 100 11.01 -7.46 -9.41
N GLU A 101 10.39 -8.53 -9.84
CA GLU A 101 10.97 -9.55 -10.72
C GLU A 101 10.42 -9.48 -12.16
N ASP A 102 9.80 -8.33 -12.53
CA ASP A 102 9.16 -8.10 -13.82
C ASP A 102 8.13 -9.18 -14.21
N ARG A 103 7.66 -9.94 -13.24
CA ARG A 103 6.49 -10.80 -13.40
C ARG A 103 5.27 -9.93 -13.11
N GLY A 104 4.33 -9.89 -14.03
CA GLY A 104 3.09 -9.14 -13.83
C GLY A 104 2.41 -9.48 -12.49
N PRO A 105 1.35 -8.75 -12.08
CA PRO A 105 0.64 -9.07 -10.87
C PRO A 105 0.30 -10.57 -10.90
N ALA A 106 0.68 -11.27 -9.83
CA ALA A 106 0.38 -12.70 -9.73
C ALA A 106 -1.13 -12.86 -9.91
N ASP A 107 -1.54 -13.64 -10.92
CA ASP A 107 -2.93 -14.00 -11.12
C ASP A 107 -3.50 -14.44 -9.78
N ALA A 108 -4.44 -13.67 -9.26
CA ALA A 108 -5.28 -13.93 -8.10
C ALA A 108 -4.78 -15.07 -7.17
N THR A 109 -3.51 -15.04 -6.76
CA THR A 109 -2.99 -15.94 -5.75
C THR A 109 -3.87 -15.74 -4.52
N GLY A 110 -4.68 -16.71 -4.17
CA GLY A 110 -5.57 -16.62 -3.03
C GLY A 110 -4.77 -16.26 -1.76
N LEU A 111 -5.40 -15.58 -0.83
CA LEU A 111 -4.78 -15.08 0.40
C LEU A 111 -3.94 -16.16 1.11
N GLN A 112 -4.43 -17.41 1.19
CA GLN A 112 -3.73 -18.52 1.83
C GLN A 112 -2.42 -18.92 1.10
N ALA A 113 -2.42 -18.91 -0.22
CA ALA A 113 -1.23 -19.19 -1.00
C ALA A 113 -0.18 -18.08 -0.84
N ALA A 114 -0.62 -16.81 -0.79
CA ALA A 114 0.27 -15.68 -0.53
C ALA A 114 0.89 -15.72 0.87
N ILE A 115 0.13 -16.11 1.89
CA ILE A 115 0.64 -16.31 3.25
C ILE A 115 1.73 -17.38 3.25
N LYS A 116 1.45 -18.54 2.64
CA LYS A 116 2.44 -19.62 2.56
C LYS A 116 3.71 -19.18 1.85
N GLN A 117 3.60 -18.52 0.71
CA GLN A 117 4.76 -17.99 -0.04
C GLN A 117 5.57 -16.98 0.80
N TYR A 118 4.88 -16.12 1.54
CA TYR A 118 5.51 -15.15 2.44
C TYR A 118 6.31 -15.86 3.54
N GLU A 119 5.74 -16.86 4.18
CA GLU A 119 6.39 -17.66 5.23
C GLU A 119 7.58 -18.44 4.68
N ASP A 120 7.43 -19.13 3.55
CA ASP A 120 8.50 -19.88 2.88
C ASP A 120 9.68 -18.95 2.52
N ARG A 121 9.39 -17.76 2.01
CA ARG A 121 10.41 -16.74 1.72
C ARG A 121 11.15 -16.31 2.97
N ASP A 122 10.45 -16.06 4.06
CA ASP A 122 11.09 -15.61 5.30
C ASP A 122 11.91 -16.72 5.96
N CYS A 123 11.48 -17.98 5.91
CA CYS A 123 12.27 -19.14 6.32
C CYS A 123 13.58 -19.24 5.51
N ASN A 124 13.51 -19.08 4.20
CA ASN A 124 14.71 -19.08 3.34
C ASN A 124 15.66 -17.94 3.71
N ARG A 125 15.15 -16.74 3.95
CA ARG A 125 15.98 -15.59 4.38
C ARG A 125 16.65 -15.82 5.72
N ILE A 126 15.95 -16.41 6.69
CA ILE A 126 16.52 -16.77 8.00
C ILE A 126 17.65 -17.78 7.82
N THR A 127 17.49 -18.77 6.96
CA THR A 127 18.53 -19.76 6.66
C THR A 127 19.77 -19.11 6.09
N LEU A 128 19.61 -18.25 5.08
CA LEU A 128 20.72 -17.49 4.47
C LEU A 128 21.41 -16.56 5.47
N TRP A 129 20.62 -15.88 6.30
CA TRP A 129 21.15 -15.00 7.35
C TRP A 129 21.99 -15.78 8.36
N ASN A 130 21.48 -16.89 8.86
CA ASN A 130 22.19 -17.74 9.82
C ASN A 130 23.48 -18.29 9.23
N ALA A 131 23.46 -18.75 7.98
CA ALA A 131 24.66 -19.23 7.29
C ALA A 131 25.74 -18.15 7.15
N ARG A 132 25.35 -16.89 7.02
CA ARG A 132 26.28 -15.77 6.80
C ARG A 132 26.79 -15.13 8.09
N PHE A 133 25.98 -15.10 9.15
CA PHE A 133 26.25 -14.28 10.34
C PHE A 133 26.30 -15.05 11.65
N ARG A 134 25.97 -16.34 11.66
CA ARG A 134 26.03 -17.22 12.84
C ARG A 134 27.00 -18.38 12.67
N ALA A 135 27.99 -18.24 11.77
CA ALA A 135 29.07 -19.23 11.65
C ALA A 135 30.07 -19.07 12.79
#